data_77e81534978e36a19989c40d2ed15d58
#
_entry.id   77e81534978e36a19989c40d2ed15d58
#
_cell.length_a   1.000
_cell.length_b   1.000
_cell.length_c   1.000
_cell.angle_alpha   90.00
_cell.angle_beta   90.00
_cell.angle_gamma   90.00
#
_symmetry.space_group_name_H-M   'P 1'
#
loop_
_entity.id
_entity.type
_entity.pdbx_description
1 polymer ?
#
loop_
_entity_poly.entity_id
_entity_poly.type
_entity_poly.pdbx_seq_one_letter_code
_entity_poly.pdbx_strand_id
1 'polypeptide(L)'
;MLVLIGIVIIVAGFVLRFNPLLVVLASALATGLAAGLDPVAILSAFGKAFNDTRYISIVWIVLPVVGLLERHGLQERAKALIAGIRGATTGRLLIGYMLLRQITAALGLKDIAGPAQTVRPLVAPMAQAAAPPGHDEEVKAMAAATDNVALFFGEDIFIAIGSILLMKGVLEGYGIVIQPLHLSLWAIPTAIAALLIHGGRLWWLDRRLARAA
;
A
#
# COMPACT_ATOMS: atom_id res chain seq x y z
N MET A 1 18.12 30.94 -6.96
CA MET A 1 17.14 30.75 -8.06
C MET A 1 17.46 29.56 -8.95
N LEU A 2 18.75 29.38 -9.37
CA LEU A 2 19.16 28.24 -10.21
C LEU A 2 18.91 26.84 -9.59
N VAL A 3 18.89 26.72 -8.27
CA VAL A 3 18.63 25.46 -7.54
C VAL A 3 17.23 24.90 -7.84
N LEU A 4 16.28 25.75 -8.27
CA LEU A 4 14.93 25.30 -8.64
C LEU A 4 14.87 24.56 -10.00
N ILE A 5 15.99 24.49 -10.74
CA ILE A 5 16.07 23.77 -12.01
C ILE A 5 15.68 22.29 -11.87
N GLY A 6 15.94 21.71 -10.71
CA GLY A 6 15.52 20.34 -10.41
C GLY A 6 14.02 20.12 -10.51
N ILE A 7 13.22 21.08 -10.03
CA ILE A 7 11.75 21.01 -10.11
C ILE A 7 11.31 21.05 -11.58
N VAL A 8 11.92 21.90 -12.38
CA VAL A 8 11.63 22.00 -13.83
C VAL A 8 11.94 20.69 -14.53
N ILE A 9 13.07 20.06 -14.21
CA ILE A 9 13.46 18.75 -14.77
C ILE A 9 12.45 17.65 -14.37
N ILE A 10 12.00 17.63 -13.12
CA ILE A 10 10.99 16.65 -12.65
C ILE A 10 9.68 16.84 -13.44
N VAL A 11 9.16 18.05 -13.49
CA VAL A 11 7.91 18.36 -14.19
C VAL A 11 8.02 18.02 -15.67
N ALA A 12 9.06 18.52 -16.35
CA ALA A 12 9.27 18.25 -17.76
C ALA A 12 9.45 16.75 -18.04
N GLY A 13 10.25 16.06 -17.22
CA GLY A 13 10.52 14.64 -17.39
C GLY A 13 9.26 13.77 -17.25
N PHE A 14 8.40 14.09 -16.30
CA PHE A 14 7.14 13.36 -16.13
C PHE A 14 6.10 13.69 -17.22
N VAL A 15 6.00 14.94 -17.64
CA VAL A 15 5.15 15.34 -18.76
C VAL A 15 5.58 14.63 -20.04
N LEU A 16 6.89 14.52 -20.27
CA LEU A 16 7.47 13.83 -21.44
C LEU A 16 7.49 12.30 -21.28
N ARG A 17 6.99 11.76 -20.14
CA ARG A 17 6.91 10.32 -19.84
C ARG A 17 8.26 9.60 -19.85
N PHE A 18 9.34 10.27 -19.48
CA PHE A 18 10.62 9.62 -19.25
C PHE A 18 10.59 8.70 -18.03
N ASN A 19 11.57 7.79 -17.96
CA ASN A 19 11.68 6.88 -16.82
C ASN A 19 11.83 7.70 -15.51
N PRO A 20 10.94 7.49 -14.52
CA PRO A 20 10.92 8.25 -13.28
C PRO A 20 12.26 8.26 -12.52
N LEU A 21 12.97 7.12 -12.50
CA LEU A 21 14.27 7.03 -11.81
C LEU A 21 15.33 7.90 -12.49
N LEU A 22 15.37 7.93 -13.82
CA LEU A 22 16.29 8.78 -14.57
C LEU A 22 15.95 10.26 -14.38
N VAL A 23 14.67 10.60 -14.36
CA VAL A 23 14.23 11.99 -14.13
C VAL A 23 14.64 12.47 -12.75
N VAL A 24 14.42 11.67 -11.70
CA VAL A 24 14.82 12.01 -10.34
C VAL A 24 16.35 12.13 -10.22
N LEU A 25 17.10 11.21 -10.80
CA LEU A 25 18.56 11.25 -10.81
C LEU A 25 19.08 12.50 -11.52
N ALA A 26 18.57 12.79 -12.72
CA ALA A 26 18.94 13.98 -13.48
C ALA A 26 18.62 15.29 -12.74
N SER A 27 17.44 15.34 -12.10
CA SER A 27 17.03 16.47 -11.26
C SER A 27 17.99 16.69 -10.09
N ALA A 28 18.35 15.63 -9.38
CA ALA A 28 19.25 15.71 -8.24
C ALA A 28 20.66 16.16 -8.65
N LEU A 29 21.20 15.62 -9.75
CA LEU A 29 22.50 16.04 -10.30
C LEU A 29 22.47 17.51 -10.72
N ALA A 30 21.46 17.92 -11.48
CA ALA A 30 21.32 19.31 -11.94
C ALA A 30 21.17 20.29 -10.77
N THR A 31 20.41 19.91 -9.74
CA THR A 31 20.24 20.71 -8.52
C THR A 31 21.57 20.87 -7.77
N GLY A 32 22.30 19.76 -7.60
CA GLY A 32 23.60 19.78 -6.93
C GLY A 32 24.63 20.66 -7.65
N LEU A 33 24.73 20.55 -8.98
CA LEU A 33 25.59 21.38 -9.80
C LEU A 33 25.15 22.86 -9.74
N ALA A 34 23.87 23.14 -9.83
CA ALA A 34 23.33 24.50 -9.73
C ALA A 34 23.51 25.11 -8.33
N ALA A 35 23.66 24.30 -7.30
CA ALA A 35 24.02 24.71 -5.95
C ALA A 35 25.55 24.96 -5.77
N GLY A 36 26.33 24.72 -6.81
CA GLY A 36 27.81 24.91 -6.78
C GLY A 36 28.55 23.74 -6.13
N LEU A 37 27.91 22.58 -5.97
CA LEU A 37 28.60 21.39 -5.50
C LEU A 37 29.45 20.76 -6.62
N ASP A 38 30.65 20.32 -6.27
CA ASP A 38 31.45 19.53 -7.18
C ASP A 38 30.91 18.10 -7.32
N PRO A 39 31.25 17.36 -8.39
CA PRO A 39 30.73 16.00 -8.62
C PRO A 39 31.02 15.03 -7.49
N VAL A 40 32.15 15.16 -6.77
CA VAL A 40 32.52 14.30 -5.66
C VAL A 40 31.63 14.59 -4.44
N ALA A 41 31.35 15.87 -4.18
CA ALA A 41 30.44 16.29 -3.13
C ALA A 41 29.00 15.78 -3.40
N ILE A 42 28.53 15.84 -4.65
CA ILE A 42 27.22 15.30 -5.05
C ILE A 42 27.19 13.78 -4.80
N LEU A 43 28.22 13.06 -5.26
CA LEU A 43 28.31 11.61 -5.05
C LEU A 43 28.38 11.23 -3.57
N SER A 44 29.13 12.01 -2.78
CA SER A 44 29.21 11.84 -1.32
C SER A 44 27.85 12.06 -0.65
N ALA A 45 27.10 13.09 -1.07
CA ALA A 45 25.76 13.36 -0.57
C ALA A 45 24.79 12.19 -0.89
N PHE A 46 24.88 11.64 -2.11
CA PHE A 46 24.13 10.44 -2.49
C PHE A 46 24.49 9.24 -1.61
N GLY A 47 25.79 8.97 -1.44
CA GLY A 47 26.27 7.86 -0.62
C GLY A 47 25.84 7.98 0.84
N LYS A 48 25.90 9.21 1.39
CA LYS A 48 25.42 9.49 2.74
C LYS A 48 23.91 9.28 2.84
N ALA A 49 23.12 9.85 1.94
CA ALA A 49 21.66 9.66 1.91
C ALA A 49 21.28 8.18 1.80
N PHE A 50 21.96 7.42 0.94
CA PHE A 50 21.75 5.98 0.81
C PHE A 50 22.04 5.24 2.13
N ASN A 51 23.17 5.57 2.78
CA ASN A 51 23.53 4.94 4.04
C ASN A 51 22.55 5.30 5.18
N ASP A 52 22.12 6.55 5.25
CA ASP A 52 21.18 7.03 6.26
C ASP A 52 19.77 6.45 6.06
N THR A 53 19.39 6.16 4.81
CA THR A 53 18.10 5.56 4.46
C THR A 53 18.17 4.06 4.16
N ARG A 54 19.26 3.39 4.55
CA ARG A 54 19.51 1.96 4.27
C ARG A 54 18.40 1.00 4.71
N TYR A 55 17.51 1.41 5.62
CA TYR A 55 16.31 0.63 5.98
C TYR A 55 15.42 0.32 4.78
N ILE A 56 15.46 1.14 3.73
CA ILE A 56 14.78 0.87 2.46
C ILE A 56 15.29 -0.43 1.82
N SER A 57 16.55 -0.79 2.04
CA SER A 57 17.12 -2.04 1.51
C SER A 57 16.50 -3.31 2.12
N ILE A 58 15.75 -3.23 3.22
CA ILE A 58 14.95 -4.34 3.73
C ILE A 58 13.95 -4.83 2.68
N VAL A 59 13.39 -3.93 1.87
CA VAL A 59 12.49 -4.29 0.75
C VAL A 59 13.17 -5.26 -0.22
N TRP A 60 14.47 -5.12 -0.46
CA TRP A 60 15.21 -6.00 -1.35
C TRP A 60 15.32 -7.43 -0.82
N ILE A 61 15.28 -7.60 0.51
CA ILE A 61 15.27 -8.94 1.15
C ILE A 61 13.83 -9.50 1.17
N VAL A 62 12.84 -8.65 1.37
CA VAL A 62 11.43 -9.04 1.42
C VAL A 62 10.93 -9.49 0.05
N LEU A 63 11.28 -8.79 -1.04
CA LEU A 63 10.82 -9.13 -2.39
C LEU A 63 11.13 -10.57 -2.83
N PRO A 64 12.37 -11.08 -2.69
CA PRO A 64 12.65 -12.49 -2.99
C PRO A 64 11.87 -13.47 -2.12
N VAL A 65 11.67 -13.16 -0.84
CA VAL A 65 10.87 -14.01 0.07
C VAL A 65 9.41 -14.04 -0.36
N VAL A 66 8.83 -12.89 -0.72
CA VAL A 66 7.47 -12.82 -1.28
C VAL A 66 7.38 -13.64 -2.57
N GLY A 67 8.31 -13.45 -3.50
CA GLY A 67 8.35 -14.22 -4.75
C GLY A 67 8.49 -15.73 -4.52
N LEU A 68 9.24 -16.14 -3.50
CA LEU A 68 9.34 -17.54 -3.12
C LEU A 68 8.00 -18.07 -2.57
N LEU A 69 7.35 -17.34 -1.71
CA LEU A 69 6.04 -17.70 -1.17
C LEU A 69 4.98 -17.79 -2.27
N GLU A 70 4.97 -16.86 -3.23
CA GLU A 70 4.08 -16.88 -4.40
C GLU A 70 4.30 -18.15 -5.25
N ARG A 71 5.57 -18.50 -5.51
CA ARG A 71 5.91 -19.73 -6.23
C ARG A 71 5.47 -21.00 -5.50
N HIS A 72 5.32 -20.96 -4.18
CA HIS A 72 4.84 -22.08 -3.36
C HIS A 72 3.31 -22.03 -3.11
N GLY A 73 2.57 -21.28 -3.92
CA GLY A 73 1.11 -21.31 -3.91
C GLY A 73 0.45 -20.42 -2.86
N LEU A 74 1.13 -19.36 -2.41
CA LEU A 74 0.55 -18.46 -1.42
C LEU A 74 -0.71 -17.76 -1.95
N GLN A 75 -0.74 -17.38 -3.23
CA GLN A 75 -1.93 -16.78 -3.86
C GLN A 75 -3.09 -17.77 -3.94
N GLU A 76 -2.83 -19.02 -4.33
CA GLU A 76 -3.83 -20.09 -4.41
C GLU A 76 -4.39 -20.39 -3.02
N ARG A 77 -3.54 -20.39 -1.99
CA ARG A 77 -3.97 -20.60 -0.62
C ARG A 77 -4.84 -19.45 -0.11
N ALA A 78 -4.49 -18.21 -0.41
CA ALA A 78 -5.29 -17.04 -0.08
C ALA A 78 -6.69 -17.09 -0.75
N LYS A 79 -6.74 -17.43 -2.04
CA LYS A 79 -8.00 -17.64 -2.77
C LYS A 79 -8.84 -18.77 -2.16
N ALA A 80 -8.22 -19.89 -1.79
CA ALA A 80 -8.90 -21.03 -1.17
C ALA A 80 -9.51 -20.65 0.19
N LEU A 81 -8.81 -19.86 1.00
CA LEU A 81 -9.33 -19.36 2.27
C LEU A 81 -10.59 -18.48 2.06
N ILE A 82 -10.55 -17.57 1.08
CA ILE A 82 -11.70 -16.71 0.75
C ILE A 82 -12.87 -17.56 0.20
N ALA A 83 -12.57 -18.49 -0.72
CA ALA A 83 -13.59 -19.39 -1.27
C ALA A 83 -14.20 -20.32 -0.23
N GLY A 84 -13.50 -20.58 0.88
CA GLY A 84 -14.00 -21.34 2.01
C GLY A 84 -15.09 -20.61 2.84
N ILE A 85 -15.24 -19.30 2.66
CA ILE A 85 -16.30 -18.49 3.31
C ILE A 85 -17.63 -18.66 2.57
N ARG A 86 -17.99 -19.90 2.26
CA ARG A 86 -19.24 -20.23 1.52
C ARG A 86 -20.46 -20.04 2.43
N GLY A 87 -21.56 -19.55 1.85
CA GLY A 87 -22.81 -19.32 2.57
C GLY A 87 -22.80 -18.09 3.48
N ALA A 88 -21.76 -17.27 3.40
CA ALA A 88 -21.75 -15.97 4.08
C ALA A 88 -22.58 -14.95 3.31
N THR A 89 -23.18 -14.02 4.06
CA THR A 89 -23.79 -12.83 3.48
C THR A 89 -22.71 -11.92 2.84
N THR A 90 -23.13 -11.03 1.95
CA THR A 90 -22.25 -10.07 1.27
C THR A 90 -21.29 -9.34 2.24
N GLY A 91 -21.82 -8.79 3.34
CA GLY A 91 -21.00 -8.07 4.31
C GLY A 91 -20.07 -8.98 5.10
N ARG A 92 -20.51 -10.17 5.50
CA ARG A 92 -19.63 -11.14 6.20
C ARG A 92 -18.48 -11.59 5.33
N LEU A 93 -18.73 -11.85 4.05
CA LEU A 93 -17.69 -12.18 3.08
C LEU A 93 -16.65 -11.04 2.98
N LEU A 94 -17.14 -9.80 2.82
CA LEU A 94 -16.29 -8.64 2.71
C LEU A 94 -15.51 -8.34 3.99
N ILE A 95 -16.09 -8.56 5.17
CA ILE A 95 -15.37 -8.46 6.46
C ILE A 95 -14.26 -9.50 6.55
N GLY A 96 -14.52 -10.75 6.18
CA GLY A 96 -13.51 -11.80 6.14
C GLY A 96 -12.37 -11.48 5.18
N TYR A 97 -12.71 -10.98 4.00
CA TYR A 97 -11.73 -10.49 3.04
C TYR A 97 -10.92 -9.30 3.60
N MET A 98 -11.57 -8.32 4.23
CA MET A 98 -10.93 -7.17 4.84
C MET A 98 -9.86 -7.58 5.85
N LEU A 99 -10.18 -8.51 6.74
CA LEU A 99 -9.24 -9.05 7.72
C LEU A 99 -8.02 -9.70 7.05
N LEU A 100 -8.25 -10.58 6.07
CA LEU A 100 -7.17 -11.22 5.33
C LEU A 100 -6.29 -10.18 4.63
N ARG A 101 -6.91 -9.22 3.95
CA ARG A 101 -6.22 -8.17 3.20
C ARG A 101 -5.38 -7.28 4.10
N GLN A 102 -5.93 -6.88 5.24
CA GLN A 102 -5.24 -6.03 6.22
C GLN A 102 -4.06 -6.74 6.86
N ILE A 103 -4.21 -8.02 7.21
CA ILE A 103 -3.12 -8.84 7.76
C ILE A 103 -2.01 -9.04 6.72
N THR A 104 -2.34 -9.40 5.48
CA THR A 104 -1.35 -9.58 4.42
C THR A 104 -0.60 -8.28 4.12
N ALA A 105 -1.30 -7.15 4.10
CA ALA A 105 -0.68 -5.84 3.90
C ALA A 105 0.26 -5.48 5.06
N ALA A 106 -0.13 -5.73 6.31
CA ALA A 106 0.70 -5.50 7.50
C ALA A 106 1.98 -6.34 7.52
N LEU A 107 1.98 -7.48 6.84
CA LEU A 107 3.16 -8.34 6.66
C LEU A 107 4.01 -7.94 5.43
N GLY A 108 3.66 -6.85 4.73
CA GLY A 108 4.34 -6.42 3.50
C GLY A 108 3.95 -7.20 2.24
N LEU A 109 2.95 -8.08 2.33
CA LEU A 109 2.46 -8.94 1.25
C LEU A 109 1.32 -8.23 0.47
N LYS A 110 1.52 -6.95 0.14
CA LYS A 110 0.49 -6.09 -0.47
C LYS A 110 -0.04 -6.58 -1.83
N ASP A 111 0.77 -7.32 -2.59
CA ASP A 111 0.41 -7.82 -3.91
C ASP A 111 -0.43 -9.12 -3.84
N ILE A 112 -0.46 -9.75 -2.66
CA ILE A 112 -1.27 -10.93 -2.41
C ILE A 112 -2.69 -10.50 -2.06
N ALA A 113 -3.68 -11.13 -2.66
CA ALA A 113 -5.09 -10.83 -2.48
C ALA A 113 -5.52 -9.43 -2.98
N GLY A 114 -4.76 -8.81 -3.87
CA GLY A 114 -5.06 -7.49 -4.44
C GLY A 114 -6.21 -7.46 -5.46
N PRO A 115 -6.52 -6.27 -6.01
CA PRO A 115 -7.68 -6.06 -6.88
C PRO A 115 -7.73 -6.97 -8.10
N ALA A 116 -6.62 -7.12 -8.82
CA ALA A 116 -6.56 -7.89 -10.06
C ALA A 116 -6.55 -9.41 -9.80
N GLN A 117 -5.85 -9.83 -8.75
CA GLN A 117 -5.63 -11.25 -8.45
C GLN A 117 -6.78 -11.87 -7.66
N THR A 118 -7.51 -11.08 -6.88
CA THR A 118 -8.48 -11.61 -5.92
C THR A 118 -9.82 -10.88 -5.91
N VAL A 119 -9.85 -9.54 -5.87
CA VAL A 119 -11.12 -8.82 -5.74
C VAL A 119 -11.98 -9.03 -6.99
N ARG A 120 -11.45 -8.71 -8.15
CA ARG A 120 -12.19 -8.81 -9.42
C ARG A 120 -12.59 -10.23 -9.79
N PRO A 121 -11.68 -11.25 -9.71
CA PRO A 121 -12.03 -12.59 -10.15
C PRO A 121 -12.78 -13.43 -9.10
N LEU A 122 -12.74 -13.05 -7.81
CA LEU A 122 -13.27 -13.91 -6.75
C LEU A 122 -14.19 -13.16 -5.77
N VAL A 123 -13.68 -12.14 -5.07
CA VAL A 123 -14.41 -11.50 -3.94
C VAL A 123 -15.66 -10.78 -4.45
N ALA A 124 -15.54 -9.96 -5.48
CA ALA A 124 -16.68 -9.20 -6.01
C ALA A 124 -17.77 -10.13 -6.58
N PRO A 125 -17.47 -11.14 -7.44
CA PRO A 125 -18.49 -12.09 -7.90
C PRO A 125 -19.14 -12.88 -6.77
N MET A 126 -18.39 -13.32 -5.77
CA MET A 126 -18.96 -14.03 -4.61
C MET A 126 -19.86 -13.13 -3.78
N ALA A 127 -19.46 -11.88 -3.57
CA ALA A 127 -20.26 -10.91 -2.82
C ALA A 127 -21.56 -10.54 -3.57
N GLN A 128 -21.49 -10.42 -4.90
CA GLN A 128 -22.67 -10.20 -5.76
C GLN A 128 -23.64 -11.40 -5.71
N ALA A 129 -23.10 -12.62 -5.83
CA ALA A 129 -23.94 -13.83 -5.77
C ALA A 129 -24.67 -14.00 -4.42
N ALA A 130 -24.17 -13.37 -3.35
CA ALA A 130 -24.79 -13.37 -2.02
C ALA A 130 -25.77 -12.20 -1.82
N ALA A 131 -25.88 -11.27 -2.77
CA ALA A 131 -26.75 -10.10 -2.69
C ALA A 131 -28.07 -10.33 -3.44
N PRO A 132 -29.16 -9.62 -3.06
CA PRO A 132 -30.38 -9.59 -3.85
C PRO A 132 -30.17 -8.98 -5.23
N PRO A 133 -30.96 -9.35 -6.25
CA PRO A 133 -30.86 -8.79 -7.60
C PRO A 133 -30.97 -7.25 -7.60
N GLY A 134 -30.24 -6.60 -8.49
CA GLY A 134 -30.25 -5.13 -8.65
C GLY A 134 -29.26 -4.37 -7.77
N HIS A 135 -28.45 -5.04 -6.95
CA HIS A 135 -27.44 -4.39 -6.09
C HIS A 135 -25.99 -4.62 -6.57
N ASP A 136 -25.79 -5.17 -7.76
CA ASP A 136 -24.48 -5.58 -8.28
C ASP A 136 -23.43 -4.47 -8.26
N GLU A 137 -23.78 -3.27 -8.74
CA GLU A 137 -22.82 -2.16 -8.81
C GLU A 137 -22.46 -1.62 -7.42
N GLU A 138 -23.43 -1.60 -6.50
CA GLU A 138 -23.17 -1.22 -5.11
C GLU A 138 -22.23 -2.21 -4.42
N VAL A 139 -22.45 -3.50 -4.62
CA VAL A 139 -21.62 -4.57 -4.06
C VAL A 139 -20.20 -4.53 -4.63
N LYS A 140 -20.05 -4.31 -5.93
CA LYS A 140 -18.73 -4.11 -6.56
C LYS A 140 -18.00 -2.90 -5.97
N ALA A 141 -18.69 -1.77 -5.85
CA ALA A 141 -18.12 -0.56 -5.27
C ALA A 141 -17.69 -0.81 -3.81
N MET A 142 -18.50 -1.55 -3.05
CA MET A 142 -18.18 -1.87 -1.67
C MET A 142 -17.00 -2.86 -1.56
N ALA A 143 -16.89 -3.83 -2.46
CA ALA A 143 -15.74 -4.75 -2.53
C ALA A 143 -14.45 -3.98 -2.84
N ALA A 144 -14.48 -3.04 -3.78
CA ALA A 144 -13.33 -2.19 -4.11
C ALA A 144 -12.96 -1.26 -2.94
N ALA A 145 -13.96 -0.66 -2.26
CA ALA A 145 -13.73 0.18 -1.09
C ALA A 145 -13.10 -0.63 0.05
N THR A 146 -13.56 -1.88 0.25
CA THR A 146 -13.02 -2.79 1.28
C THR A 146 -11.55 -3.10 1.01
N ASP A 147 -11.16 -3.38 -0.24
CA ASP A 147 -9.75 -3.59 -0.60
C ASP A 147 -8.90 -2.36 -0.29
N ASN A 148 -9.34 -1.19 -0.74
CA ASN A 148 -8.58 0.06 -0.54
C ASN A 148 -8.41 0.40 0.94
N VAL A 149 -9.47 0.30 1.75
CA VAL A 149 -9.40 0.57 3.19
C VAL A 149 -8.50 -0.45 3.89
N ALA A 150 -8.66 -1.73 3.58
CA ALA A 150 -7.86 -2.79 4.20
C ALA A 150 -6.38 -2.68 3.82
N LEU A 151 -6.07 -2.39 2.55
CA LEU A 151 -4.71 -2.20 2.08
C LEU A 151 -4.07 -1.01 2.77
N PHE A 152 -4.68 0.19 2.66
CA PHE A 152 -4.12 1.44 3.14
C PHE A 152 -3.78 1.38 4.65
N PHE A 153 -4.73 1.00 5.48
CA PHE A 153 -4.51 0.92 6.92
C PHE A 153 -3.70 -0.32 7.35
N GLY A 154 -3.62 -1.34 6.52
CA GLY A 154 -2.77 -2.51 6.76
C GLY A 154 -1.31 -2.23 6.44
N GLU A 155 -1.02 -1.64 5.28
CA GLU A 155 0.35 -1.43 4.84
C GLU A 155 1.12 -0.43 5.71
N ASP A 156 0.45 0.52 6.37
CA ASP A 156 1.08 1.46 7.29
C ASP A 156 1.65 0.79 8.57
N ILE A 157 1.25 -0.46 8.85
CA ILE A 157 1.86 -1.27 9.92
C ILE A 157 3.21 -1.85 9.49
N PHE A 158 3.46 -1.99 8.19
CA PHE A 158 4.70 -2.57 7.69
C PHE A 158 5.85 -1.55 7.77
N ILE A 159 6.87 -1.88 8.57
CA ILE A 159 8.00 -0.97 8.90
C ILE A 159 8.83 -0.50 7.71
N ALA A 160 8.82 -1.23 6.60
CA ALA A 160 9.60 -0.93 5.40
C ALA A 160 8.76 -0.22 4.30
N ILE A 161 7.59 0.31 4.64
CA ILE A 161 6.80 1.09 3.69
C ILE A 161 7.41 2.48 3.46
N GLY A 162 7.32 2.96 2.22
CA GLY A 162 7.90 4.24 1.81
C GLY A 162 7.39 5.45 2.60
N SER A 163 6.13 5.45 3.04
CA SER A 163 5.54 6.51 3.87
C SER A 163 6.23 6.65 5.22
N ILE A 164 6.47 5.55 5.92
CA ILE A 164 7.17 5.54 7.22
C ILE A 164 8.61 6.03 7.06
N LEU A 165 9.29 5.58 6.02
CA LEU A 165 10.68 5.96 5.77
C LEU A 165 10.80 7.43 5.37
N LEU A 166 9.84 7.95 4.60
CA LEU A 166 9.75 9.36 4.26
C LEU A 166 9.51 10.22 5.50
N MET A 167 8.53 9.87 6.35
CA MET A 167 8.26 10.57 7.61
C MET A 167 9.49 10.59 8.51
N LYS A 168 10.17 9.45 8.67
CA LYS A 168 11.42 9.37 9.42
C LYS A 168 12.46 10.36 8.86
N GLY A 169 12.72 10.35 7.55
CA GLY A 169 13.69 11.22 6.92
C GLY A 169 13.38 12.71 7.09
N VAL A 170 12.12 13.10 6.96
CA VAL A 170 11.67 14.48 7.16
C VAL A 170 11.89 14.91 8.62
N LEU A 171 11.48 14.10 9.58
CA LEU A 171 11.61 14.41 11.02
C LEU A 171 13.09 14.48 11.46
N GLU A 172 13.94 13.61 10.94
CA GLU A 172 15.39 13.66 11.19
C GLU A 172 16.00 14.97 10.67
N GLY A 173 15.52 15.52 9.55
CA GLY A 173 15.90 16.84 9.04
C GLY A 173 15.60 17.98 10.02
N TYR A 174 14.63 17.80 10.92
CA TYR A 174 14.29 18.74 12.00
C TYR A 174 14.91 18.35 13.35
N GLY A 175 15.84 17.40 13.38
CA GLY A 175 16.49 16.94 14.60
C GLY A 175 15.64 15.98 15.46
N ILE A 176 14.51 15.52 14.94
CA ILE A 176 13.61 14.58 15.64
C ILE A 176 13.94 13.16 15.17
N VAL A 177 14.62 12.40 16.03
CA VAL A 177 14.98 11.01 15.73
C VAL A 177 13.87 10.06 16.17
N ILE A 178 13.19 9.44 15.18
CA ILE A 178 12.15 8.45 15.41
C ILE A 178 12.54 7.12 14.76
N GLN A 179 12.30 6.03 15.49
CA GLN A 179 12.49 4.69 14.93
C GLN A 179 11.27 4.30 14.08
N PRO A 180 11.44 3.68 12.89
CA PRO A 180 10.34 3.24 12.03
C PRO A 180 9.32 2.36 12.75
N LEU A 181 9.78 1.52 13.67
CA LEU A 181 8.91 0.65 14.48
C LEU A 181 7.91 1.44 15.33
N HIS A 182 8.31 2.60 15.88
CA HIS A 182 7.37 3.42 16.66
C HIS A 182 6.24 3.95 15.80
N LEU A 183 6.54 4.43 14.58
CA LEU A 183 5.51 4.88 13.64
C LEU A 183 4.57 3.73 13.24
N SER A 184 5.14 2.57 12.93
CA SER A 184 4.41 1.36 12.58
C SER A 184 3.47 0.89 13.71
N LEU A 185 3.93 0.90 14.96
CA LEU A 185 3.08 0.52 16.11
C LEU A 185 1.90 1.47 16.31
N TRP A 186 2.08 2.76 16.06
CA TRP A 186 0.99 3.74 16.14
C TRP A 186 0.00 3.63 14.97
N ALA A 187 0.35 2.96 13.88
CA ALA A 187 -0.59 2.63 12.81
C ALA A 187 -1.58 1.51 13.19
N ILE A 188 -1.27 0.68 14.21
CA ILE A 188 -2.15 -0.40 14.65
C ILE A 188 -3.51 0.12 15.15
N PRO A 189 -3.59 1.12 16.05
CA PRO A 189 -4.87 1.69 16.48
C PRO A 189 -5.71 2.22 15.33
N THR A 190 -5.09 2.87 14.33
CA THR A 190 -5.80 3.39 13.14
C THR A 190 -6.32 2.25 12.27
N ALA A 191 -5.55 1.18 12.11
CA ALA A 191 -5.98 -0.02 11.39
C ALA A 191 -7.17 -0.71 12.07
N ILE A 192 -7.16 -0.81 13.40
CA ILE A 192 -8.28 -1.34 14.18
C ILE A 192 -9.51 -0.44 14.02
N ALA A 193 -9.35 0.88 14.12
CA ALA A 193 -10.45 1.82 13.92
C ALA A 193 -11.05 1.71 12.51
N ALA A 194 -10.22 1.60 11.47
CA ALA A 194 -10.66 1.39 10.10
C ALA A 194 -11.44 0.07 9.95
N LEU A 195 -10.95 -1.01 10.58
CA LEU A 195 -11.64 -2.30 10.60
C LEU A 195 -13.02 -2.20 11.25
N LEU A 196 -13.13 -1.53 12.40
CA LEU A 196 -14.38 -1.38 13.11
C LEU A 196 -15.39 -0.50 12.35
N ILE A 197 -14.93 0.65 11.84
CA ILE A 197 -15.78 1.59 11.11
C ILE A 197 -16.27 0.98 9.79
N HIS A 198 -15.34 0.46 8.97
CA HIS A 198 -15.72 -0.13 7.69
C HIS A 198 -16.45 -1.46 7.87
N GLY A 199 -16.05 -2.30 8.84
CA GLY A 199 -16.75 -3.50 9.22
C GLY A 199 -18.19 -3.21 9.68
N GLY A 200 -18.40 -2.14 10.43
CA GLY A 200 -19.73 -1.65 10.80
C GLY A 200 -20.57 -1.24 9.58
N ARG A 201 -19.94 -0.57 8.57
CA ARG A 201 -20.61 -0.27 7.28
C ARG A 201 -21.02 -1.54 6.52
N LEU A 202 -20.14 -2.55 6.50
CA LEU A 202 -20.41 -3.83 5.84
C LEU A 202 -21.52 -4.61 6.54
N TRP A 203 -21.55 -4.58 7.87
CA TRP A 203 -22.63 -5.17 8.65
C TRP A 203 -23.97 -4.44 8.43
N TRP A 204 -23.95 -3.12 8.34
CA TRP A 204 -25.12 -2.34 8.00
C TRP A 204 -25.59 -2.61 6.56
N LEU A 205 -24.68 -2.77 5.61
CA LEU A 205 -24.98 -3.22 4.25
C LEU A 205 -25.77 -4.54 4.27
N ASP A 206 -25.29 -5.53 4.99
CA ASP A 206 -25.99 -6.83 5.12
C ASP A 206 -27.44 -6.67 5.63
N ARG A 207 -27.64 -5.83 6.65
CA ARG A 207 -28.97 -5.57 7.17
C ARG A 207 -29.90 -4.88 6.17
N ARG A 208 -29.33 -4.01 5.35
CA ARG A 208 -30.06 -3.31 4.31
C ARG A 208 -30.43 -4.26 3.16
N LEU A 209 -29.49 -5.06 2.71
CA LEU A 209 -29.72 -6.06 1.66
C LEU A 209 -30.72 -7.13 2.09
N ALA A 210 -30.67 -7.57 3.34
CA ALA A 210 -31.64 -8.52 3.91
C ALA A 210 -33.08 -7.98 4.00
N ARG A 211 -33.28 -6.65 3.99
CA ARG A 211 -34.62 -6.05 3.95
C ARG A 211 -35.13 -5.85 2.53
N ALA A 212 -34.25 -5.93 1.54
CA ALA A 212 -34.57 -5.79 0.13
C ALA A 212 -34.80 -7.14 -0.58
N ALA A 213 -34.46 -8.25 0.09
CA ALA A 213 -34.71 -9.62 -0.33
C ALA A 213 -36.09 -10.11 0.11
#